data_867c601d65e5756ad6c169892cd44b23
#
_entry.id   867c601d65e5756ad6c169892cd44b23
#
_cell.length_a   1.000
_cell.length_b   1.000
_cell.length_c   1.000
_cell.angle_alpha   90.00
_cell.angle_beta   90.00
_cell.angle_gamma   90.00
#
_symmetry.space_group_name_H-M   'P 1'
#
loop_
_entity.id
_entity.type
_entity.pdbx_description
1 polymer ?
#
loop_
_entity_poly.entity_id
_entity_poly.type
_entity_poly.pdbx_seq_one_letter_code
_entity_poly.pdbx_strand_id
1 'polypeptide(L)'
;MSEPLRVAVLQGGRSLERAVSLRSGAQVRDGLGRLGHTAIPIDAGGELVGELIAAQPDVAFIALHGRHGEDGTIQEVLEALQIPYTGSGPAACVRATDKVLAKHLMRAAGIPTPPFFALHDHVVKQLGGADALPSIEERLGFPMVVKPAHGGSALGVKFARQGSELPGAMVGAFSYDVRLLLERHIA
;
A
#
# COMPACT_ATOMS: atom_id res chain seq x y z
N MET A 1 5.43 -17.73 -31.46
CA MET A 1 6.13 -17.43 -30.18
C MET A 1 6.44 -15.94 -30.25
N SER A 2 6.12 -15.18 -29.19
CA SER A 2 6.49 -13.75 -29.10
C SER A 2 8.02 -13.60 -29.09
N GLU A 3 8.53 -12.49 -29.58
CA GLU A 3 9.97 -12.19 -29.48
C GLU A 3 10.43 -12.14 -28.03
N PRO A 4 11.67 -12.60 -27.73
CA PRO A 4 12.23 -12.48 -26.38
C PRO A 4 12.32 -11.02 -25.93
N LEU A 5 11.80 -10.71 -24.75
CA LEU A 5 11.84 -9.38 -24.14
C LEU A 5 12.94 -9.31 -23.06
N ARG A 6 13.47 -8.12 -22.85
CA ARG A 6 14.31 -7.73 -21.73
C ARG A 6 13.40 -7.17 -20.63
N VAL A 7 13.17 -7.92 -19.56
CA VAL A 7 12.23 -7.57 -18.50
C VAL A 7 12.98 -7.16 -17.26
N ALA A 8 12.88 -5.88 -16.86
CA ALA A 8 13.36 -5.44 -15.57
C ALA A 8 12.42 -5.97 -14.47
N VAL A 9 12.92 -6.80 -13.56
CA VAL A 9 12.15 -7.32 -12.42
C VAL A 9 12.49 -6.47 -11.20
N LEU A 10 11.61 -5.52 -10.88
CA LEU A 10 11.77 -4.61 -9.76
C LEU A 10 11.42 -5.34 -8.47
N GLN A 11 12.38 -5.49 -7.59
CA GLN A 11 12.24 -6.28 -6.36
C GLN A 11 12.95 -5.61 -5.19
N GLY A 12 12.79 -6.12 -3.97
CA GLY A 12 13.47 -5.63 -2.78
C GLY A 12 12.87 -4.33 -2.25
N GLY A 13 13.57 -3.23 -2.43
CA GLY A 13 13.16 -1.91 -1.92
C GLY A 13 13.34 -1.75 -0.40
N ARG A 14 12.79 -0.67 0.15
CA ARG A 14 12.95 -0.29 1.57
C ARG A 14 11.71 -0.55 2.44
N SER A 15 10.66 -1.16 1.89
CA SER A 15 9.45 -1.46 2.66
C SER A 15 9.68 -2.58 3.68
N LEU A 16 8.80 -2.68 4.66
CA LEU A 16 8.78 -3.80 5.62
C LEU A 16 8.54 -5.15 4.93
N GLU A 17 8.10 -5.13 3.68
CA GLU A 17 7.78 -6.30 2.87
C GLU A 17 8.94 -6.71 1.91
N ARG A 18 10.14 -6.13 2.10
CA ARG A 18 11.33 -6.43 1.27
C ARG A 18 11.57 -7.93 1.06
N ALA A 19 11.51 -8.72 2.11
CA ALA A 19 11.76 -10.16 2.03
C ALA A 19 10.71 -10.89 1.16
N VAL A 20 9.46 -10.43 1.19
CA VAL A 20 8.39 -10.94 0.33
C VAL A 20 8.66 -10.57 -1.12
N SER A 21 9.02 -9.31 -1.36
CA SER A 21 9.35 -8.78 -2.68
C SER A 21 10.50 -9.55 -3.35
N LEU A 22 11.57 -9.81 -2.63
CA LEU A 22 12.70 -10.59 -3.14
C LEU A 22 12.29 -12.02 -3.54
N ARG A 23 11.42 -12.67 -2.76
CA ARG A 23 10.89 -14.01 -3.12
C ARG A 23 9.99 -13.94 -4.35
N SER A 24 9.08 -12.97 -4.43
CA SER A 24 8.23 -12.75 -5.59
C SER A 24 9.07 -12.50 -6.84
N GLY A 25 10.07 -11.63 -6.74
CA GLY A 25 10.98 -11.33 -7.85
C GLY A 25 11.77 -12.54 -8.34
N ALA A 26 12.23 -13.39 -7.41
CA ALA A 26 12.89 -14.64 -7.79
C ALA A 26 11.98 -15.58 -8.59
N GLN A 27 10.73 -15.77 -8.14
CA GLN A 27 9.77 -16.62 -8.84
C GLN A 27 9.41 -16.06 -10.23
N VAL A 28 9.25 -14.74 -10.34
CA VAL A 28 8.99 -14.08 -11.62
C VAL A 28 10.16 -14.27 -12.59
N ARG A 29 11.40 -14.08 -12.15
CA ARG A 29 12.60 -14.28 -12.99
C ARG A 29 12.69 -15.72 -13.50
N ASP A 30 12.44 -16.70 -12.63
CA ASP A 30 12.42 -18.10 -13.02
C ASP A 30 11.32 -18.40 -14.06
N GLY A 31 10.14 -17.80 -13.88
CA GLY A 31 9.03 -17.89 -14.83
C GLY A 31 9.40 -17.30 -16.19
N LEU A 32 9.92 -16.08 -16.20
CA LEU A 32 10.33 -15.37 -17.42
C LEU A 32 11.44 -16.14 -18.18
N GLY A 33 12.42 -16.68 -17.45
CA GLY A 33 13.47 -17.50 -18.05
C GLY A 33 12.93 -18.77 -18.75
N ARG A 34 11.95 -19.45 -18.13
CA ARG A 34 11.29 -20.61 -18.77
C ARG A 34 10.50 -20.23 -20.02
N LEU A 35 10.03 -19.00 -20.12
CA LEU A 35 9.32 -18.45 -21.30
C LEU A 35 10.26 -17.90 -22.37
N GLY A 36 11.58 -17.92 -22.15
CA GLY A 36 12.60 -17.46 -23.09
C GLY A 36 12.86 -15.95 -23.05
N HIS A 37 12.36 -15.24 -22.03
CA HIS A 37 12.66 -13.81 -21.83
C HIS A 37 13.95 -13.61 -21.01
N THR A 38 14.59 -12.44 -21.16
CA THR A 38 15.75 -12.04 -20.36
C THR A 38 15.27 -11.27 -19.14
N ALA A 39 15.31 -11.88 -17.95
CA ALA A 39 14.94 -11.23 -16.70
C ALA A 39 16.15 -10.51 -16.07
N ILE A 40 16.03 -9.21 -15.85
CA ILE A 40 17.05 -8.33 -15.26
C ILE A 40 16.58 -7.95 -13.84
N PRO A 41 17.16 -8.53 -12.78
CA PRO A 41 16.78 -8.16 -11.42
C PRO A 41 17.32 -6.76 -11.08
N ILE A 42 16.43 -5.89 -10.59
CA ILE A 42 16.79 -4.55 -10.11
C ILE A 42 16.23 -4.39 -8.70
N ASP A 43 17.10 -4.06 -7.73
CA ASP A 43 16.66 -3.73 -6.38
C ASP A 43 16.16 -2.27 -6.36
N ALA A 44 14.94 -2.04 -5.85
CA ALA A 44 14.35 -0.70 -5.77
C ALA A 44 15.00 0.13 -4.65
N GLY A 45 16.29 0.37 -4.76
CA GLY A 45 17.12 1.17 -3.88
C GLY A 45 17.47 2.55 -4.44
N GLY A 46 18.55 3.15 -3.93
CA GLY A 46 19.00 4.49 -4.33
C GLY A 46 19.49 4.61 -5.79
N GLU A 47 19.91 3.51 -6.37
CA GLU A 47 20.46 3.46 -7.74
C GLU A 47 19.43 3.05 -8.81
N LEU A 48 18.17 2.83 -8.42
CA LEU A 48 17.11 2.29 -9.28
C LEU A 48 17.02 2.97 -10.64
N VAL A 49 17.01 4.30 -10.68
CA VAL A 49 16.85 5.07 -11.93
C VAL A 49 18.06 4.85 -12.85
N GLY A 50 19.27 4.89 -12.29
CA GLY A 50 20.50 4.63 -13.02
C GLY A 50 20.55 3.20 -13.61
N GLU A 51 20.13 2.21 -12.80
CA GLU A 51 20.08 0.81 -13.23
C GLU A 51 19.03 0.60 -14.34
N LEU A 52 17.85 1.23 -14.25
CA LEU A 52 16.83 1.19 -15.30
C LEU A 52 17.32 1.79 -16.62
N ILE A 53 17.98 2.95 -16.56
CA ILE A 53 18.53 3.61 -17.73
C ILE A 53 19.64 2.74 -18.38
N ALA A 54 20.52 2.16 -17.58
CA ALA A 54 21.59 1.30 -18.07
C ALA A 54 21.07 -0.03 -18.63
N ALA A 55 20.04 -0.59 -18.00
CA ALA A 55 19.44 -1.87 -18.41
C ALA A 55 18.65 -1.77 -19.72
N GLN A 56 18.08 -0.61 -20.04
CA GLN A 56 17.22 -0.39 -21.22
C GLN A 56 16.20 -1.54 -21.42
N PRO A 57 15.32 -1.80 -20.44
CA PRO A 57 14.35 -2.88 -20.54
C PRO A 57 13.23 -2.53 -21.52
N ASP A 58 12.65 -3.54 -22.16
CA ASP A 58 11.45 -3.39 -22.98
C ASP A 58 10.21 -3.18 -22.11
N VAL A 59 10.22 -3.75 -20.89
CA VAL A 59 9.13 -3.68 -19.91
C VAL A 59 9.66 -3.91 -18.49
N ALA A 60 9.02 -3.30 -17.51
CA ALA A 60 9.27 -3.56 -16.10
C ALA A 60 8.17 -4.43 -15.48
N PHE A 61 8.56 -5.49 -14.78
CA PHE A 61 7.67 -6.26 -13.90
C PHE A 61 7.84 -5.77 -12.48
N ILE A 62 6.78 -5.22 -11.88
CA ILE A 62 6.79 -4.71 -10.52
C ILE A 62 6.50 -5.87 -9.56
N ALA A 63 7.55 -6.42 -8.93
CA ALA A 63 7.46 -7.42 -7.88
C ALA A 63 7.65 -6.83 -6.48
N LEU A 64 7.47 -5.51 -6.36
CA LEU A 64 7.52 -4.77 -5.10
C LEU A 64 6.21 -4.93 -4.33
N HIS A 65 6.28 -4.82 -3.01
CA HIS A 65 5.13 -4.85 -2.11
C HIS A 65 5.15 -3.68 -1.14
N GLY A 66 3.95 -3.18 -0.81
CA GLY A 66 3.76 -2.11 0.15
C GLY A 66 4.26 -0.76 -0.35
N ARG A 67 4.83 0.01 0.57
CA ARG A 67 5.27 1.38 0.30
C ARG A 67 6.30 1.45 -0.82
N HIS A 68 6.15 2.44 -1.69
CA HIS A 68 6.89 2.72 -2.92
C HIS A 68 6.63 1.73 -4.06
N GLY A 69 6.09 0.53 -3.81
CA GLY A 69 5.76 -0.44 -4.86
C GLY A 69 4.30 -0.39 -5.30
N GLU A 70 3.39 -0.11 -4.36
CA GLU A 70 1.93 -0.19 -4.58
C GLU A 70 1.24 1.19 -4.49
N ASP A 71 1.96 2.25 -4.13
CA ASP A 71 1.43 3.58 -3.85
C ASP A 71 1.54 4.59 -5.00
N GLY A 72 2.00 4.16 -6.16
CA GLY A 72 2.18 5.00 -7.34
C GLY A 72 3.61 5.49 -7.54
N THR A 73 4.47 5.45 -6.51
CA THR A 73 5.82 6.02 -6.55
C THR A 73 6.68 5.41 -7.67
N ILE A 74 6.72 4.08 -7.74
CA ILE A 74 7.53 3.40 -8.76
C ILE A 74 6.93 3.56 -10.16
N GLN A 75 5.62 3.59 -10.25
CA GLN A 75 4.88 3.78 -11.49
C GLN A 75 5.18 5.15 -12.09
N GLU A 76 5.22 6.22 -11.28
CA GLU A 76 5.61 7.57 -11.74
C GLU A 76 7.02 7.62 -12.29
N VAL A 77 7.98 6.91 -11.67
CA VAL A 77 9.35 6.79 -12.20
C VAL A 77 9.37 6.10 -13.55
N LEU A 78 8.63 4.99 -13.68
CA LEU A 78 8.58 4.24 -14.95
C LEU A 78 7.90 5.03 -16.06
N GLU A 79 6.84 5.80 -15.76
CA GLU A 79 6.22 6.71 -16.74
C GLU A 79 7.17 7.82 -17.16
N ALA A 80 7.90 8.43 -16.22
CA ALA A 80 8.90 9.45 -16.55
C ALA A 80 10.03 8.92 -17.44
N LEU A 81 10.39 7.64 -17.28
CA LEU A 81 11.38 6.96 -18.12
C LEU A 81 10.79 6.34 -19.39
N GLN A 82 9.48 6.45 -19.59
CA GLN A 82 8.74 5.84 -20.71
C GLN A 82 8.93 4.32 -20.82
N ILE A 83 9.09 3.64 -19.69
CA ILE A 83 9.22 2.19 -19.60
C ILE A 83 7.83 1.59 -19.32
N PRO A 84 7.26 0.78 -20.22
CA PRO A 84 6.03 0.04 -19.95
C PRO A 84 6.17 -0.86 -18.71
N TYR A 85 5.09 -1.07 -17.96
CA TYR A 85 5.16 -1.87 -16.75
C TYR A 85 3.88 -2.66 -16.49
N THR A 86 3.98 -3.66 -15.61
CA THR A 86 2.83 -4.46 -15.18
C THR A 86 2.08 -3.79 -14.04
N GLY A 87 0.75 -3.82 -14.09
CA GLY A 87 -0.11 -3.33 -13.02
C GLY A 87 -0.82 -2.02 -13.36
N SER A 88 -1.35 -1.38 -12.32
CA SER A 88 -2.14 -0.15 -12.45
C SER A 88 -1.25 1.09 -12.50
N GLY A 89 -1.71 2.15 -13.16
CA GLY A 89 -1.00 3.43 -13.21
C GLY A 89 -1.02 4.21 -11.88
N PRO A 90 -0.19 5.26 -11.74
CA PRO A 90 0.04 5.98 -10.49
C PRO A 90 -1.25 6.46 -9.82
N ALA A 91 -2.12 7.10 -10.57
CA ALA A 91 -3.38 7.64 -10.03
C ALA A 91 -4.31 6.55 -9.45
N ALA A 92 -4.31 5.33 -10.00
CA ALA A 92 -5.07 4.22 -9.46
C ALA A 92 -4.41 3.68 -8.18
N CYS A 93 -3.08 3.55 -8.17
CA CYS A 93 -2.31 3.13 -7.01
C CYS A 93 -2.53 4.06 -5.82
N VAL A 94 -2.40 5.37 -6.01
CA VAL A 94 -2.65 6.39 -4.97
C VAL A 94 -4.06 6.25 -4.39
N ARG A 95 -5.08 6.13 -5.25
CA ARG A 95 -6.48 5.99 -4.80
C ARG A 95 -6.75 4.69 -4.05
N ALA A 96 -6.08 3.60 -4.42
CA ALA A 96 -6.28 2.30 -3.79
C ALA A 96 -5.52 2.15 -2.47
N THR A 97 -4.33 2.73 -2.38
CA THR A 97 -3.45 2.59 -1.21
C THR A 97 -3.92 3.39 -0.01
N ASP A 98 -4.49 4.60 -0.22
CA ASP A 98 -5.15 5.37 0.86
C ASP A 98 -6.55 4.81 1.11
N LYS A 99 -6.69 4.04 2.21
CA LYS A 99 -7.96 3.40 2.59
C LYS A 99 -9.08 4.41 2.83
N VAL A 100 -8.76 5.59 3.32
CA VAL A 100 -9.75 6.65 3.57
C VAL A 100 -10.27 7.20 2.24
N LEU A 101 -9.36 7.52 1.32
CA LEU A 101 -9.72 7.97 -0.03
C LEU A 101 -10.50 6.88 -0.78
N ALA A 102 -10.02 5.64 -0.76
CA ALA A 102 -10.70 4.50 -1.38
C ALA A 102 -12.15 4.35 -0.89
N LYS A 103 -12.37 4.47 0.44
CA LYS A 103 -13.71 4.37 1.01
C LYS A 103 -14.62 5.56 0.62
N HIS A 104 -14.07 6.76 0.48
CA HIS A 104 -14.84 7.90 -0.06
C HIS A 104 -15.23 7.68 -1.52
N LEU A 105 -14.30 7.16 -2.34
CA LEU A 105 -14.59 6.82 -3.74
C LEU A 105 -15.62 5.70 -3.86
N MET A 106 -15.53 4.66 -3.03
CA MET A 106 -16.52 3.58 -2.98
C MET A 106 -17.91 4.13 -2.67
N ARG A 107 -18.04 5.01 -1.65
CA ARG A 107 -19.31 5.66 -1.32
C ARG A 107 -19.86 6.48 -2.49
N ALA A 108 -19.01 7.27 -3.15
CA ALA A 108 -19.40 8.07 -4.30
C ALA A 108 -19.88 7.22 -5.48
N ALA A 109 -19.31 6.02 -5.64
CA ALA A 109 -19.69 5.05 -6.66
C ALA A 109 -20.86 4.13 -6.26
N GLY A 110 -21.47 4.31 -5.08
CA GLY A 110 -22.54 3.45 -4.57
C GLY A 110 -22.07 2.04 -4.15
N ILE A 111 -20.77 1.83 -3.99
CA ILE A 111 -20.21 0.56 -3.54
C ILE A 111 -20.32 0.46 -2.02
N PRO A 112 -20.94 -0.58 -1.47
CA PRO A 112 -21.07 -0.76 -0.03
C PRO A 112 -19.70 -0.82 0.66
N THR A 113 -19.54 -0.04 1.73
CA THR A 113 -18.34 -0.05 2.57
C THR A 113 -18.76 0.22 4.02
N PRO A 114 -18.10 -0.40 5.03
CA PRO A 114 -18.45 -0.18 6.42
C PRO A 114 -18.42 1.31 6.80
N PRO A 115 -19.30 1.79 7.70
CA PRO A 115 -19.20 3.13 8.27
C PRO A 115 -17.82 3.33 8.89
N PHE A 116 -17.25 4.53 8.73
CA PHE A 116 -15.91 4.84 9.17
C PHE A 116 -15.71 6.30 9.53
N PHE A 117 -14.66 6.55 10.32
CA PHE A 117 -14.05 7.86 10.57
C PHE A 117 -12.55 7.77 10.31
N ALA A 118 -11.96 8.91 9.94
CA ALA A 118 -10.52 9.06 9.83
C ALA A 118 -10.03 10.05 10.88
N LEU A 119 -8.94 9.72 11.57
CA LEU A 119 -8.29 10.58 12.55
C LEU A 119 -6.81 10.73 12.22
N HIS A 120 -6.32 11.97 12.23
CA HIS A 120 -4.90 12.27 12.16
C HIS A 120 -4.33 12.36 13.59
N ASP A 121 -3.11 11.91 13.79
CA ASP A 121 -2.44 11.93 15.11
C ASP A 121 -2.35 13.33 15.71
N HIS A 122 -2.12 14.35 14.86
CA HIS A 122 -2.13 15.75 15.26
C HIS A 122 -3.46 16.19 15.89
N VAL A 123 -4.60 15.74 15.34
CA VAL A 123 -5.92 16.04 15.91
C VAL A 123 -6.04 15.48 17.32
N VAL A 124 -5.57 14.24 17.52
CA VAL A 124 -5.63 13.59 18.84
C VAL A 124 -4.66 14.22 19.83
N LYS A 125 -3.43 14.52 19.41
CA LYS A 125 -2.38 15.02 20.28
C LYS A 125 -2.45 16.51 20.60
N GLN A 126 -2.98 17.34 19.69
CA GLN A 126 -2.86 18.81 19.78
C GLN A 126 -4.20 19.56 19.73
N LEU A 127 -5.24 18.96 19.19
CA LEU A 127 -6.54 19.60 18.99
C LEU A 127 -7.66 19.03 19.86
N GLY A 128 -7.33 18.23 20.88
CA GLY A 128 -8.31 17.64 21.77
C GLY A 128 -9.20 16.56 21.10
N GLY A 129 -8.73 15.96 20.00
CA GLY A 129 -9.51 14.99 19.24
C GLY A 129 -9.92 13.74 20.02
N ALA A 130 -9.31 13.49 21.17
CA ALA A 130 -9.73 12.42 22.07
C ALA A 130 -11.18 12.65 22.60
N ASP A 131 -11.61 13.89 22.73
CA ASP A 131 -12.96 14.24 23.19
C ASP A 131 -14.04 13.87 22.16
N ALA A 132 -13.67 13.63 20.90
CA ALA A 132 -14.57 13.15 19.86
C ALA A 132 -14.81 11.62 19.90
N LEU A 133 -13.98 10.87 20.63
CA LEU A 133 -14.08 9.40 20.66
C LEU A 133 -15.46 8.89 21.11
N PRO A 134 -16.12 9.43 22.16
CA PRO A 134 -17.47 8.97 22.53
C PRO A 134 -18.48 9.09 21.39
N SER A 135 -18.41 10.18 20.60
CA SER A 135 -19.30 10.38 19.44
C SER A 135 -18.99 9.41 18.30
N ILE A 136 -17.73 9.01 18.13
CA ILE A 136 -17.33 7.99 17.14
C ILE A 136 -17.82 6.61 17.59
N GLU A 137 -17.68 6.30 18.88
CA GLU A 137 -18.16 5.06 19.50
C GLU A 137 -19.66 4.88 19.33
N GLU A 138 -20.43 5.93 19.59
CA GLU A 138 -21.89 5.91 19.41
C GLU A 138 -22.29 5.60 17.95
N ARG A 139 -21.57 6.17 16.99
CA ARG A 139 -21.91 6.03 15.56
C ARG A 139 -21.43 4.72 14.93
N LEU A 140 -20.26 4.23 15.32
CA LEU A 140 -19.71 3.00 14.76
C LEU A 140 -20.15 1.75 15.52
N GLY A 141 -20.30 1.84 16.84
CA GLY A 141 -20.51 0.70 17.72
C GLY A 141 -19.26 -0.18 17.84
N PHE A 142 -19.34 -1.21 18.68
CA PHE A 142 -18.28 -2.21 18.83
C PHE A 142 -18.73 -3.57 18.30
N PRO A 143 -17.82 -4.44 17.84
CA PRO A 143 -16.36 -4.20 17.72
C PRO A 143 -16.01 -3.20 16.60
N MET A 144 -14.90 -2.47 16.81
CA MET A 144 -14.30 -1.61 15.78
C MET A 144 -12.98 -2.18 15.28
N VAL A 145 -12.66 -1.88 14.04
CA VAL A 145 -11.33 -2.10 13.45
C VAL A 145 -10.63 -0.75 13.37
N VAL A 146 -9.42 -0.69 13.93
CA VAL A 146 -8.52 0.46 13.87
C VAL A 146 -7.34 0.07 13.01
N LYS A 147 -7.07 0.83 11.96
CA LYS A 147 -5.99 0.52 11.01
C LYS A 147 -5.31 1.77 10.48
N PRO A 148 -4.03 1.68 10.11
CA PRO A 148 -3.34 2.73 9.38
C PRO A 148 -4.07 3.06 8.08
N ALA A 149 -4.15 4.35 7.71
CA ALA A 149 -4.78 4.77 6.46
C ALA A 149 -4.02 4.23 5.24
N HIS A 150 -2.69 4.17 5.32
CA HIS A 150 -1.82 3.61 4.29
C HIS A 150 -1.19 2.27 4.73
N GLY A 151 -0.58 1.58 3.77
CA GLY A 151 0.09 0.30 4.00
C GLY A 151 -0.78 -0.92 3.73
N GLY A 152 -0.12 -2.07 3.59
CA GLY A 152 -0.70 -3.37 3.23
C GLY A 152 -0.52 -4.44 4.32
N SER A 153 -0.75 -5.70 3.93
CA SER A 153 -0.47 -6.92 4.73
C SER A 153 -1.00 -6.90 6.16
N ALA A 154 -2.09 -6.15 6.44
CA ALA A 154 -2.68 -5.99 7.76
C ALA A 154 -1.74 -5.44 8.85
N LEU A 155 -0.60 -4.85 8.46
CA LEU A 155 0.33 -4.22 9.40
C LEU A 155 -0.37 -3.09 10.16
N GLY A 156 -0.26 -3.12 11.49
CA GLY A 156 -0.86 -2.12 12.37
C GLY A 156 -2.38 -2.22 12.54
N VAL A 157 -3.06 -3.20 11.95
CA VAL A 157 -4.50 -3.43 12.18
C VAL A 157 -4.73 -3.92 13.60
N LYS A 158 -5.67 -3.28 14.30
CA LYS A 158 -6.07 -3.58 15.68
C LYS A 158 -7.60 -3.71 15.76
N PHE A 159 -8.06 -4.47 16.72
CA PHE A 159 -9.46 -4.57 17.06
C PHE A 159 -9.69 -3.95 18.44
N ALA A 160 -10.77 -3.18 18.57
CA ALA A 160 -11.30 -2.73 19.83
C ALA A 160 -12.70 -3.34 20.01
N ARG A 161 -12.89 -4.15 21.06
CA ARG A 161 -14.17 -4.80 21.34
C ARG A 161 -15.06 -3.93 22.23
N GLN A 162 -14.46 -2.96 22.90
CA GLN A 162 -15.12 -2.02 23.83
C GLN A 162 -14.32 -0.72 23.93
N GLY A 163 -14.92 0.34 24.45
CA GLY A 163 -14.32 1.69 24.51
C GLY A 163 -12.99 1.73 25.24
N SER A 164 -12.81 0.95 26.30
CA SER A 164 -11.54 0.91 27.05
C SER A 164 -10.35 0.36 26.25
N GLU A 165 -10.58 -0.39 25.17
CA GLU A 165 -9.54 -0.93 24.31
C GLU A 165 -9.14 0.05 23.18
N LEU A 166 -10.01 1.02 22.85
CA LEU A 166 -9.84 1.90 21.71
C LEU A 166 -8.57 2.76 21.77
N PRO A 167 -8.21 3.42 22.89
CA PRO A 167 -6.97 4.19 22.97
C PRO A 167 -5.72 3.35 22.70
N GLY A 168 -5.64 2.16 23.26
CA GLY A 168 -4.52 1.24 23.04
C GLY A 168 -4.42 0.77 21.59
N ALA A 169 -5.56 0.48 20.95
CA ALA A 169 -5.63 0.12 19.53
C ALA A 169 -5.14 1.28 18.64
N MET A 170 -5.53 2.51 18.95
CA MET A 170 -5.10 3.70 18.21
C MET A 170 -3.60 3.94 18.35
N VAL A 171 -3.04 3.89 19.56
CA VAL A 171 -1.59 4.03 19.78
C VAL A 171 -0.81 2.99 18.98
N GLY A 172 -1.26 1.73 18.99
CA GLY A 172 -0.64 0.66 18.23
C GLY A 172 -0.70 0.89 16.71
N ALA A 173 -1.80 1.43 16.20
CA ALA A 173 -1.94 1.72 14.78
C ALA A 173 -1.18 2.99 14.33
N PHE A 174 -1.10 4.02 15.19
CA PHE A 174 -0.29 5.23 14.96
C PHE A 174 1.22 4.96 14.86
N SER A 175 1.68 3.79 15.32
CA SER A 175 3.09 3.39 15.13
C SER A 175 3.44 3.10 13.66
N TYR A 176 2.44 2.96 12.80
CA TYR A 176 2.59 2.64 11.37
C TYR A 176 2.23 3.80 10.44
N ASP A 177 1.34 4.71 10.87
CA ASP A 177 0.90 5.84 10.05
C ASP A 177 0.42 6.99 10.93
N VAL A 178 0.58 8.21 10.47
CA VAL A 178 0.06 9.43 11.12
C VAL A 178 -1.45 9.59 11.00
N ARG A 179 -2.09 8.81 10.13
CA ARG A 179 -3.53 8.85 9.88
C ARG A 179 -4.14 7.47 10.09
N LEU A 180 -5.22 7.40 10.85
CA LEU A 180 -5.95 6.18 11.12
C LEU A 180 -7.31 6.17 10.45
N LEU A 181 -7.77 4.97 10.13
CA LEU A 181 -9.14 4.64 9.80
C LEU A 181 -9.73 3.83 10.95
N LEU A 182 -10.83 4.31 11.51
CA LEU A 182 -11.68 3.61 12.46
C LEU A 182 -12.94 3.18 11.72
N GLU A 183 -13.27 1.92 11.72
CA GLU A 183 -14.46 1.43 11.03
C GLU A 183 -15.19 0.36 11.82
N ARG A 184 -16.48 0.21 11.55
CA ARG A 184 -17.28 -0.88 12.08
C ARG A 184 -16.73 -2.22 11.61
N HIS A 185 -16.56 -3.16 12.52
CA HIS A 185 -16.23 -4.54 12.15
C HIS A 185 -17.42 -5.18 11.43
N ILE A 186 -17.15 -5.89 10.37
CA ILE A 186 -18.09 -6.75 9.66
C ILE A 186 -17.66 -8.19 9.92
N ALA A 187 -18.58 -9.00 10.44
CA ALA A 187 -18.34 -10.41 10.74
C ALA A 187 -18.26 -11.28 9.48
#